data_ce2b9b6fed0a972d3823ebf49343e07c
#
_entry.id   ce2b9b6fed0a972d3823ebf49343e07c
#
_cell.length_a   1.000
_cell.length_b   1.000
_cell.length_c   1.000
_cell.angle_alpha   90.00
_cell.angle_beta   90.00
_cell.angle_gamma   90.00
#
_symmetry.space_group_name_H-M   'P 1'
#
loop_
_entity.id
_entity.type
_entity.pdbx_description
1 polymer ?
#
loop_
_entity_poly.entity_id
_entity_poly.type
_entity_poly.pdbx_seq_one_letter_code
_entity_poly.pdbx_strand_id
1 'polypeptide(L)'
;ILITTPESLAIMLASIKFREHLKDVEWTIIDEIHSLAENKRGVHLNLSLERLSYLASHMARVGLSATVAPLVEVAKYLVGPKRDCKVIDVQFIKEMDLKVLSPVPKLISASHADMHEKMYGLMDKLIQDHKTTLVFTNTRAGTERVVHHLKERFPKKYTEMIVDDDTNET
;
A
#
# COMPACT_ATOMS: atom_id res chain seq x y z
N ILE A 1 18.37 -10.16 8.58
CA ILE A 1 17.17 -9.81 7.78
C ILE A 1 17.63 -9.02 6.57
N LEU A 2 17.18 -9.41 5.38
CA LEU A 2 17.44 -8.72 4.11
C LEU A 2 16.11 -8.22 3.53
N ILE A 3 16.02 -6.91 3.29
CA ILE A 3 14.89 -6.29 2.59
C ILE A 3 15.37 -5.96 1.17
N THR A 4 14.65 -6.43 0.17
CA THR A 4 15.09 -6.31 -1.22
C THR A 4 13.91 -6.20 -2.19
N THR A 5 14.20 -5.88 -3.45
CA THR A 5 13.23 -5.90 -4.55
C THR A 5 13.40 -7.16 -5.42
N PRO A 6 12.40 -7.54 -6.24
CA PRO A 6 12.52 -8.66 -7.16
C PRO A 6 13.75 -8.56 -8.07
N GLU A 7 14.05 -7.37 -8.56
CA GLU A 7 15.18 -7.11 -9.45
C GLU A 7 16.52 -7.29 -8.73
N SER A 8 16.65 -6.76 -7.53
CA SER A 8 17.86 -6.90 -6.72
C SER A 8 18.10 -8.34 -6.31
N LEU A 9 17.04 -9.09 -5.96
CA LEU A 9 17.15 -10.52 -5.66
C LEU A 9 17.73 -11.30 -6.83
N ALA A 10 17.28 -11.01 -8.06
CA ALA A 10 17.80 -11.68 -9.27
C ALA A 10 19.29 -11.39 -9.49
N ILE A 11 19.74 -10.16 -9.23
CA ILE A 11 21.15 -9.77 -9.31
C ILE A 11 21.98 -10.52 -8.24
N MET A 12 21.47 -10.56 -7.01
CA MET A 12 22.13 -11.29 -5.92
C MET A 12 22.26 -12.78 -6.22
N LEU A 13 21.23 -13.40 -6.80
CA LEU A 13 21.25 -14.79 -7.23
C LEU A 13 22.20 -15.05 -8.42
N ALA A 14 22.52 -14.05 -9.22
CA ALA A 14 23.51 -14.15 -10.28
C ALA A 14 24.95 -14.07 -9.76
N SER A 15 25.18 -13.40 -8.64
CA SER A 15 26.49 -13.22 -8.02
C SER A 15 26.95 -14.49 -7.31
N ILE A 16 28.09 -15.04 -7.70
CA ILE A 16 28.66 -16.25 -7.08
C ILE A 16 28.93 -16.03 -5.58
N LYS A 17 29.50 -14.90 -5.22
CA LYS A 17 29.81 -14.57 -3.83
C LYS A 17 28.54 -14.34 -2.99
N PHE A 18 27.54 -13.67 -3.54
CA PHE A 18 26.33 -13.33 -2.77
C PHE A 18 25.44 -14.56 -2.54
N ARG A 19 25.41 -15.51 -3.49
CA ARG A 19 24.64 -16.75 -3.35
C ARG A 19 25.01 -17.56 -2.11
N GLU A 20 26.26 -17.50 -1.66
CA GLU A 20 26.68 -18.21 -0.45
C GLU A 20 25.89 -17.74 0.77
N HIS A 21 25.59 -16.44 0.87
CA HIS A 21 24.81 -15.87 1.96
C HIS A 21 23.30 -16.18 1.88
N LEU A 22 22.83 -16.69 0.73
CA LEU A 22 21.43 -17.03 0.54
C LEU A 22 21.12 -18.50 0.82
N LYS A 23 22.11 -19.34 1.09
CA LYS A 23 21.94 -20.77 1.33
C LYS A 23 21.19 -21.07 2.63
N ASP A 24 21.33 -20.20 3.62
CA ASP A 24 20.76 -20.37 4.96
C ASP A 24 19.46 -19.59 5.15
N VAL A 25 18.80 -19.17 4.06
CA VAL A 25 17.52 -18.47 4.13
C VAL A 25 16.43 -19.46 4.52
N GLU A 26 15.84 -19.26 5.68
CA GLU A 26 14.73 -20.08 6.22
C GLU A 26 13.36 -19.55 5.78
N TRP A 27 13.23 -18.24 5.64
CA TRP A 27 11.95 -17.59 5.37
C TRP A 27 12.09 -16.54 4.26
N THR A 28 11.14 -16.55 3.34
CA THR A 28 10.97 -15.48 2.36
C THR A 28 9.58 -14.92 2.48
N ILE A 29 9.47 -13.64 2.78
CA ILE A 29 8.20 -12.92 2.92
C ILE A 29 8.01 -12.04 1.69
N ILE A 30 6.92 -12.22 0.97
CA ILE A 30 6.52 -11.44 -0.20
C ILE A 30 5.34 -10.56 0.20
N ASP A 31 5.60 -9.27 0.32
CA ASP A 31 4.57 -8.30 0.63
C ASP A 31 3.83 -7.85 -0.62
N GLU A 32 2.55 -7.49 -0.47
CA GLU A 32 1.69 -7.05 -1.57
C GLU A 32 1.67 -8.03 -2.77
N ILE A 33 1.67 -9.35 -2.49
CA ILE A 33 1.81 -10.40 -3.52
C ILE A 33 0.78 -10.27 -4.64
N HIS A 34 -0.43 -9.78 -4.33
CA HIS A 34 -1.49 -9.56 -5.31
C HIS A 34 -1.09 -8.55 -6.40
N SER A 35 -0.30 -7.53 -6.03
CA SER A 35 0.17 -6.53 -6.99
C SER A 35 1.20 -7.08 -8.00
N LEU A 36 1.81 -8.21 -7.68
CA LEU A 36 2.83 -8.87 -8.50
C LEU A 36 2.25 -10.01 -9.35
N ALA A 37 1.18 -10.66 -8.89
CA ALA A 37 0.65 -11.88 -9.51
C ALA A 37 0.23 -11.71 -10.98
N GLU A 38 -0.16 -10.50 -11.40
CA GLU A 38 -0.70 -10.21 -12.74
C GLU A 38 0.30 -9.54 -13.68
N ASN A 39 1.56 -9.37 -13.28
CA ASN A 39 2.50 -8.60 -14.09
C ASN A 39 3.84 -9.30 -14.33
N LYS A 40 4.63 -8.75 -15.27
CA LYS A 40 5.95 -9.29 -15.65
C LYS A 40 6.97 -9.30 -14.51
N ARG A 41 6.88 -8.35 -13.57
CA ARG A 41 7.76 -8.32 -12.39
C ARG A 41 7.49 -9.52 -11.49
N GLY A 42 6.23 -9.95 -11.40
CA GLY A 42 5.86 -11.13 -10.65
C GLY A 42 6.37 -12.42 -11.26
N VAL A 43 6.35 -12.57 -12.59
CA VAL A 43 6.97 -13.71 -13.27
C VAL A 43 8.47 -13.75 -12.96
N HIS A 44 9.15 -12.63 -13.04
CA HIS A 44 10.56 -12.50 -12.71
C HIS A 44 10.87 -12.85 -11.24
N LEU A 45 9.99 -12.41 -10.31
CA LEU A 45 10.10 -12.78 -8.90
C LEU A 45 9.96 -14.29 -8.72
N ASN A 46 8.96 -14.92 -9.34
CA ASN A 46 8.74 -16.36 -9.21
C ASN A 46 9.94 -17.18 -9.70
N LEU A 47 10.52 -16.82 -10.84
CA LEU A 47 11.75 -17.47 -11.29
C LEU A 47 12.89 -17.32 -10.28
N SER A 48 13.01 -16.14 -9.67
CA SER A 48 14.01 -15.89 -8.62
C SER A 48 13.74 -16.69 -7.36
N LEU A 49 12.47 -16.82 -6.95
CA LEU A 49 12.07 -17.64 -5.80
C LEU A 49 12.33 -19.14 -6.03
N GLU A 50 12.11 -19.66 -7.23
CA GLU A 50 12.46 -21.05 -7.56
C GLU A 50 13.97 -21.26 -7.50
N ARG A 51 14.77 -20.33 -8.03
CA ARG A 51 16.24 -20.37 -7.93
C ARG A 51 16.70 -20.30 -6.47
N LEU A 52 16.07 -19.46 -5.66
CA LEU A 52 16.37 -19.36 -4.23
C LEU A 52 16.01 -20.65 -3.50
N SER A 53 14.85 -21.27 -3.78
CA SER A 53 14.49 -22.56 -3.20
C SER A 53 15.41 -23.70 -3.61
N TYR A 54 16.05 -23.62 -4.77
CA TYR A 54 17.07 -24.57 -5.15
C TYR A 54 18.35 -24.43 -4.31
N LEU A 55 18.70 -23.22 -3.89
CA LEU A 55 19.84 -22.94 -3.02
C LEU A 55 19.52 -23.25 -1.56
N ALA A 56 18.35 -22.88 -1.08
CA ALA A 56 17.84 -23.00 0.28
C ALA A 56 16.60 -23.92 0.28
N SER A 57 16.78 -25.22 0.15
CA SER A 57 15.71 -26.20 -0.06
C SER A 57 14.71 -26.30 1.09
N HIS A 58 15.09 -25.87 2.28
CA HIS A 58 14.27 -25.83 3.48
C HIS A 58 13.47 -24.53 3.65
N MET A 59 13.66 -23.56 2.74
CA MET A 59 13.05 -22.25 2.82
C MET A 59 11.52 -22.30 2.72
N ALA A 60 10.84 -21.68 3.69
CA ALA A 60 9.41 -21.45 3.65
C ALA A 60 9.09 -20.11 2.96
N ARG A 61 7.97 -20.07 2.22
CA ARG A 61 7.46 -18.85 1.57
C ARG A 61 6.21 -18.37 2.26
N VAL A 62 6.16 -17.07 2.55
CA VAL A 62 5.00 -16.39 3.12
C VAL A 62 4.59 -15.26 2.19
N GLY A 63 3.33 -15.24 1.78
CA GLY A 63 2.74 -14.14 1.00
C GLY A 63 1.81 -13.32 1.87
N LEU A 64 1.99 -12.02 1.87
CA LEU A 64 1.07 -11.07 2.48
C LEU A 64 0.28 -10.38 1.37
N SER A 65 -1.03 -10.31 1.53
CA SER A 65 -1.93 -9.75 0.51
C SER A 65 -3.03 -8.92 1.15
N ALA A 66 -3.42 -7.85 0.48
CA ALA A 66 -4.73 -7.25 0.72
C ALA A 66 -5.84 -8.19 0.23
N THR A 67 -7.08 -7.78 0.37
CA THR A 67 -8.23 -8.53 -0.15
C THR A 67 -8.09 -8.76 -1.66
N VAL A 68 -8.01 -10.03 -2.06
CA VAL A 68 -7.88 -10.45 -3.46
C VAL A 68 -8.70 -11.71 -3.70
N ALA A 69 -9.24 -11.84 -4.88
CA ALA A 69 -9.96 -13.04 -5.31
C ALA A 69 -9.49 -13.44 -6.74
N PRO A 70 -9.28 -14.73 -7.00
CA PRO A 70 -9.39 -15.87 -6.08
C PRO A 70 -8.10 -16.14 -5.28
N LEU A 71 -8.22 -16.31 -3.98
CA LEU A 71 -7.07 -16.55 -3.06
C LEU A 71 -6.25 -17.79 -3.44
N VAL A 72 -6.90 -18.83 -3.96
CA VAL A 72 -6.24 -20.08 -4.38
C VAL A 72 -5.25 -19.84 -5.51
N GLU A 73 -5.54 -18.95 -6.44
CA GLU A 73 -4.62 -18.66 -7.56
C GLU A 73 -3.40 -17.86 -7.07
N VAL A 74 -3.59 -16.96 -6.12
CA VAL A 74 -2.47 -16.22 -5.49
C VAL A 74 -1.60 -17.18 -4.66
N ALA A 75 -2.21 -18.14 -3.97
CA ALA A 75 -1.47 -19.18 -3.26
C ALA A 75 -0.63 -20.05 -4.21
N LYS A 76 -1.21 -20.50 -5.33
CA LYS A 76 -0.47 -21.22 -6.38
C LYS A 76 0.65 -20.38 -6.99
N TYR A 77 0.41 -19.09 -7.19
CA TYR A 77 1.43 -18.18 -7.66
C TYR A 77 2.62 -18.12 -6.68
N LEU A 78 2.36 -18.08 -5.36
CA LEU A 78 3.42 -18.03 -4.34
C LEU A 78 4.29 -19.29 -4.30
N VAL A 79 3.67 -20.46 -4.31
CA VAL A 79 4.38 -21.71 -4.04
C VAL A 79 4.59 -22.58 -5.29
N GLY A 80 3.88 -22.29 -6.37
CA GLY A 80 3.82 -23.11 -7.56
C GLY A 80 2.67 -24.13 -7.53
N PRO A 81 2.32 -24.72 -8.70
CA PRO A 81 1.09 -25.53 -8.83
C PRO A 81 1.16 -26.90 -8.15
N LYS A 82 2.35 -27.35 -7.72
CA LYS A 82 2.56 -28.69 -7.15
C LYS A 82 2.85 -28.70 -5.66
N ARG A 83 2.88 -27.52 -5.01
CA ARG A 83 3.14 -27.41 -3.57
C ARG A 83 1.87 -26.97 -2.84
N ASP A 84 1.71 -27.48 -1.63
CA ASP A 84 0.62 -27.06 -0.75
C ASP A 84 0.90 -25.68 -0.16
N CYS A 85 -0.15 -24.87 -0.05
CA CYS A 85 -0.12 -23.57 0.59
C CYS A 85 -1.27 -23.45 1.57
N LYS A 86 -0.96 -23.12 2.82
CA LYS A 86 -1.97 -22.80 3.82
C LYS A 86 -2.44 -21.37 3.62
N VAL A 87 -3.70 -21.20 3.25
CA VAL A 87 -4.33 -19.88 3.14
C VAL A 87 -4.97 -19.51 4.47
N ILE A 88 -4.63 -18.35 5.00
CA ILE A 88 -5.25 -17.75 6.18
C ILE A 88 -6.00 -16.52 5.70
N ASP A 89 -7.32 -16.63 5.66
CA ASP A 89 -8.20 -15.53 5.31
C ASP A 89 -8.80 -14.93 6.58
N VAL A 90 -8.36 -13.73 6.93
CA VAL A 90 -8.82 -13.02 8.12
C VAL A 90 -9.84 -11.99 7.68
N GLN A 91 -11.06 -12.43 7.48
CA GLN A 91 -12.18 -11.54 7.18
C GLN A 91 -12.64 -10.83 8.46
N PHE A 92 -12.00 -9.72 8.80
CA PHE A 92 -12.59 -8.79 9.73
C PHE A 92 -13.71 -8.02 9.00
N ILE A 93 -14.94 -8.36 9.31
CA ILE A 93 -16.09 -7.54 8.91
C ILE A 93 -16.00 -6.26 9.76
N LYS A 94 -15.33 -5.25 9.21
CA LYS A 94 -15.36 -3.92 9.79
C LYS A 94 -16.66 -3.26 9.36
N GLU A 95 -17.47 -2.83 10.31
CA GLU A 95 -18.63 -2.00 10.00
C GLU A 95 -18.17 -0.75 9.25
N MET A 96 -18.71 -0.55 8.07
CA MET A 96 -18.40 0.58 7.21
C MET A 96 -19.65 1.44 7.03
N ASP A 97 -19.55 2.72 7.32
CA ASP A 97 -20.55 3.74 6.95
C ASP A 97 -20.08 4.41 5.66
N LEU A 98 -20.54 3.88 4.52
CA LEU A 98 -20.20 4.39 3.20
C LEU A 98 -21.21 5.47 2.78
N LYS A 99 -20.70 6.68 2.48
CA LYS A 99 -21.50 7.80 2.01
C LYS A 99 -20.88 8.41 0.75
N VAL A 100 -21.73 8.70 -0.23
CA VAL A 100 -21.37 9.55 -1.37
C VAL A 100 -21.91 10.94 -1.08
N LEU A 101 -20.99 11.91 -0.96
CA LEU A 101 -21.33 13.29 -0.65
C LEU A 101 -21.06 14.19 -1.84
N SER A 102 -21.99 15.10 -2.13
CA SER A 102 -21.77 16.17 -3.10
C SER A 102 -21.60 17.50 -2.36
N PRO A 103 -20.59 18.29 -2.69
CA PRO A 103 -20.40 19.61 -2.07
C PRO A 103 -21.52 20.60 -2.44
N VAL A 104 -22.23 20.36 -3.55
CA VAL A 104 -23.31 21.21 -4.03
C VAL A 104 -24.53 20.39 -4.42
N PRO A 105 -25.77 20.91 -4.26
CA PRO A 105 -26.99 20.20 -4.60
C PRO A 105 -27.13 19.86 -6.10
N LYS A 106 -26.59 20.72 -6.99
CA LYS A 106 -26.65 20.56 -8.43
C LYS A 106 -25.28 20.84 -9.04
N LEU A 107 -24.57 19.80 -9.44
CA LEU A 107 -23.23 19.89 -10.04
C LEU A 107 -23.21 20.65 -11.38
N ILE A 108 -24.27 20.50 -12.21
CA ILE A 108 -24.32 21.05 -13.56
C ILE A 108 -24.45 22.59 -13.53
N SER A 109 -25.08 23.16 -12.52
CA SER A 109 -25.33 24.60 -12.42
C SER A 109 -24.43 25.35 -11.45
N ALA A 110 -23.54 24.64 -10.75
CA ALA A 110 -22.62 25.25 -9.79
C ALA A 110 -21.41 25.85 -10.53
N SER A 111 -20.98 27.04 -10.09
CA SER A 111 -19.71 27.59 -10.57
C SER A 111 -18.53 26.78 -10.05
N HIS A 112 -17.43 26.79 -10.80
CA HIS A 112 -16.19 26.09 -10.38
C HIS A 112 -15.68 26.63 -9.03
N ALA A 113 -15.77 27.93 -8.81
CA ALA A 113 -15.34 28.58 -7.55
C ALA A 113 -16.20 28.14 -6.37
N ASP A 114 -17.53 28.16 -6.50
CA ASP A 114 -18.47 27.75 -5.46
C ASP A 114 -18.31 26.24 -5.12
N MET A 115 -18.13 25.42 -6.14
CA MET A 115 -17.91 23.99 -5.96
C MET A 115 -16.60 23.70 -5.19
N HIS A 116 -15.51 24.39 -5.52
CA HIS A 116 -14.24 24.28 -4.80
C HIS A 116 -14.35 24.75 -3.35
N GLU A 117 -14.97 25.88 -3.12
CA GLU A 117 -15.16 26.43 -1.77
C GLU A 117 -15.94 25.46 -0.87
N LYS A 118 -17.07 24.98 -1.36
CA LYS A 118 -17.92 24.05 -0.59
C LYS A 118 -17.28 22.67 -0.42
N MET A 119 -16.47 22.21 -1.40
CA MET A 119 -15.72 20.97 -1.28
C MET A 119 -14.70 21.03 -0.13
N TYR A 120 -13.90 22.09 -0.05
CA TYR A 120 -12.93 22.23 1.03
C TYR A 120 -13.60 22.49 2.39
N GLY A 121 -14.72 23.21 2.42
CA GLY A 121 -15.52 23.35 3.63
C GLY A 121 -16.09 22.02 4.14
N LEU A 122 -16.56 21.16 3.23
CA LEU A 122 -17.01 19.81 3.56
C LEU A 122 -15.86 18.92 4.05
N MET A 123 -14.70 19.00 3.40
CA MET A 123 -13.49 18.28 3.84
C MET A 123 -13.06 18.71 5.24
N ASP A 124 -12.99 20.03 5.50
CA ASP A 124 -12.65 20.56 6.82
C ASP A 124 -13.61 20.04 7.89
N LYS A 125 -14.91 20.10 7.63
CA LYS A 125 -15.92 19.56 8.54
C LYS A 125 -15.69 18.08 8.85
N LEU A 126 -15.50 17.26 7.82
CA LEU A 126 -15.26 15.81 8.00
C LEU A 126 -13.97 15.54 8.78
N ILE A 127 -12.91 16.33 8.57
CA ILE A 127 -11.67 16.21 9.31
C ILE A 127 -11.89 16.56 10.80
N GLN A 128 -12.63 17.63 11.09
CA GLN A 128 -12.90 18.06 12.48
C GLN A 128 -13.83 17.10 13.22
N ASP A 129 -14.76 16.45 12.51
CA ASP A 129 -15.73 15.54 13.11
C ASP A 129 -15.11 14.16 13.47
N HIS A 130 -13.86 13.87 13.02
CA HIS A 130 -13.20 12.57 13.21
C HIS A 130 -11.83 12.71 13.87
N LYS A 131 -11.45 11.70 14.66
CA LYS A 131 -10.12 11.66 15.33
C LYS A 131 -8.97 11.46 14.35
N THR A 132 -9.20 10.69 13.28
CA THR A 132 -8.22 10.39 12.25
C THR A 132 -8.91 10.37 10.90
N THR A 133 -8.38 11.11 9.94
CA THR A 133 -8.92 11.21 8.59
C THR A 133 -7.82 10.95 7.56
N LEU A 134 -8.08 10.02 6.64
CA LEU A 134 -7.23 9.78 5.48
C LEU A 134 -7.92 10.35 4.24
N VAL A 135 -7.24 11.25 3.55
CA VAL A 135 -7.73 11.86 2.30
C VAL A 135 -6.93 11.31 1.13
N PHE A 136 -7.59 10.58 0.24
CA PHE A 136 -6.98 10.04 -0.96
C PHE A 136 -7.25 10.93 -2.17
N THR A 137 -6.24 11.13 -2.99
CA THR A 137 -6.34 11.85 -4.26
C THR A 137 -5.73 11.02 -5.37
N ASN A 138 -6.10 11.29 -6.62
CA ASN A 138 -5.63 10.53 -7.78
C ASN A 138 -4.17 10.80 -8.16
N THR A 139 -3.59 11.91 -7.70
CA THR A 139 -2.23 12.33 -8.08
C THR A 139 -1.51 13.00 -6.91
N ARG A 140 -0.16 12.95 -6.91
CA ARG A 140 0.67 13.68 -5.94
C ARG A 140 0.37 15.18 -5.93
N ALA A 141 0.27 15.79 -7.10
CA ALA A 141 -0.11 17.20 -7.24
C ALA A 141 -1.52 17.49 -6.69
N GLY A 142 -2.43 16.51 -6.74
CA GLY A 142 -3.75 16.58 -6.09
C GLY A 142 -3.63 16.66 -4.58
N THR A 143 -2.76 15.83 -3.98
CA THR A 143 -2.51 15.84 -2.54
C THR A 143 -1.94 17.18 -2.08
N GLU A 144 -0.90 17.67 -2.77
CA GLU A 144 -0.28 18.96 -2.47
C GLU A 144 -1.27 20.11 -2.55
N ARG A 145 -2.13 20.12 -3.58
CA ARG A 145 -3.20 21.13 -3.72
C ARG A 145 -4.20 21.07 -2.57
N VAL A 146 -4.64 19.89 -2.16
CA VAL A 146 -5.57 19.74 -1.02
C VAL A 146 -4.94 20.32 0.24
N VAL A 147 -3.70 19.94 0.55
CA VAL A 147 -2.98 20.47 1.72
C VAL A 147 -2.82 21.99 1.65
N HIS A 148 -2.42 22.52 0.49
CA HIS A 148 -2.24 23.97 0.28
C HIS A 148 -3.54 24.71 0.54
N HIS A 149 -4.65 24.29 -0.07
CA HIS A 149 -5.94 24.96 0.08
C HIS A 149 -6.52 24.83 1.51
N LEU A 150 -6.32 23.72 2.20
CA LEU A 150 -6.73 23.59 3.59
C LEU A 150 -5.93 24.55 4.48
N LYS A 151 -4.60 24.67 4.29
CA LYS A 151 -3.75 25.62 5.03
C LYS A 151 -4.10 27.07 4.73
N GLU A 152 -4.35 27.42 3.48
CA GLU A 152 -4.71 28.77 3.06
C GLU A 152 -6.07 29.20 3.64
N ARG A 153 -7.08 28.33 3.59
CA ARG A 153 -8.44 28.63 4.04
C ARG A 153 -8.62 28.53 5.55
N PHE A 154 -7.92 27.63 6.19
CA PHE A 154 -8.02 27.37 7.62
C PHE A 154 -6.64 27.37 8.31
N PRO A 155 -5.87 28.46 8.23
CA PRO A 155 -4.48 28.50 8.69
C PRO A 155 -4.34 28.15 10.18
N LYS A 156 -5.25 28.60 11.02
CA LYS A 156 -5.23 28.30 12.47
C LYS A 156 -5.38 26.81 12.78
N LYS A 157 -6.00 26.02 11.89
CA LYS A 157 -6.25 24.58 12.11
C LYS A 157 -5.15 23.69 11.55
N TYR A 158 -4.53 24.10 10.43
CA TYR A 158 -3.61 23.23 9.67
C TYR A 158 -2.16 23.71 9.61
N THR A 159 -1.87 24.93 10.09
CA THR A 159 -0.50 25.45 10.13
C THR A 159 0.11 25.34 11.53
N GLU A 160 -0.70 25.50 12.58
CA GLU A 160 -0.24 25.42 13.97
C GLU A 160 0.00 23.97 14.44
N MET A 161 -0.63 22.96 13.81
CA MET A 161 -0.40 21.54 14.17
C MET A 161 0.98 20.98 13.79
N ILE A 162 1.79 21.72 13.05
CA ILE A 162 3.14 21.26 12.62
C ILE A 162 4.24 21.73 13.61
N VAL A 163 3.93 22.64 14.52
CA VAL A 163 4.95 23.23 15.40
C VAL A 163 5.14 22.46 16.71
N ASP A 164 4.17 21.61 17.10
CA ASP A 164 4.21 20.91 18.39
C ASP A 164 4.92 19.56 18.41
N ASP A 165 5.29 19.00 17.25
CA ASP A 165 5.96 17.67 17.17
C ASP A 165 7.50 17.73 17.21
N ASP A 166 8.12 18.92 17.07
CA ASP A 166 9.58 19.05 16.99
C ASP A 166 10.25 19.52 18.32
N THR A 167 9.52 19.60 19.45
CA THR A 167 10.10 20.13 20.70
C THR A 167 10.11 19.18 21.90
N ASN A 168 9.94 17.87 21.71
CA ASN A 168 10.10 16.88 22.78
C ASN A 168 11.11 15.77 22.45
N GLU A 169 12.33 16.13 22.06
CA GLU A 169 13.51 15.28 22.25
C GLU A 169 14.67 16.13 22.81
N THR A 170 14.71 16.18 24.13
CA THR A 170 15.96 16.40 24.87
C THR A 170 16.03 15.40 26.02
#